data_951a12602ec20e8fefc244048b12625d
#
_entry.id   951a12602ec20e8fefc244048b12625d
#
_cell.length_a   1.000
_cell.length_b   1.000
_cell.length_c   1.000
_cell.angle_alpha   90.00
_cell.angle_beta   90.00
_cell.angle_gamma   90.00
#
_symmetry.space_group_name_H-M   'P 1'
#
loop_
_entity.id
_entity.type
_entity.pdbx_description
1 polymer ?
#
loop_
_entity_poly.entity_id
_entity_poly.type
_entity_poly.pdbx_seq_one_letter_code
_entity_poly.pdbx_strand_id
1 'polypeptide(L)'
;MRIARGVKEGRDLLRRDSLEDAELPPRVREDIRRVFGAQLDAAGVVEQVLRDVRDEGDAAVLRYNEDLDGVHGDLSGLSLLVSREEIEVAYPQVEPALVEALKAAAERIRTFHERQLEHSLRAFMKDGVGQVVQPLERVGVYVPGTQVVYPSTLLMTVIPARVAGVSEIVVATPAREDTTVSPLKLVAADIAGADVVVRAGGVQGIAAMAYGTETVPKVDKVCGPGNIFVTIAKKKLYGQVGIDGLFGPSETLVIADESADAALVAADLLAAAEHDELATSVLITTSEALVAAVKQRVEQELASLDRADVARASLSVRGGAVVVETLDEALELANEFAPEHLCLHVDEPRKLLERVRNAGAVFVGAASIESIGDYTVGPSHVMPTGGGARYASPLGVHDFLKVTSVVDISADTVRRIGPAAAAIARAEGLTGHARAIERRLREVEAK
;
A
#
# COMPACT_ATOMS: atom_id res chain seq x y z
N MET A 1 13.65 -11.88 21.64
CA MET A 1 14.20 -10.64 21.08
C MET A 1 15.70 -10.79 20.92
N ARG A 2 16.24 -10.70 19.68
CA ARG A 2 17.70 -10.79 19.36
C ARG A 2 18.38 -9.47 19.71
N ILE A 3 19.67 -9.48 20.07
CA ILE A 3 20.42 -8.26 20.37
C ILE A 3 21.71 -8.24 19.52
N ALA A 4 21.91 -7.17 18.78
CA ALA A 4 23.09 -6.89 17.97
C ALA A 4 23.84 -5.67 18.53
N ARG A 5 25.18 -5.61 18.34
CA ARG A 5 26.02 -4.50 18.79
C ARG A 5 26.83 -3.91 17.65
N GLY A 6 26.73 -2.60 17.54
CA GLY A 6 27.38 -1.84 16.47
C GLY A 6 26.68 -2.00 15.11
N VAL A 7 27.09 -1.17 14.18
CA VAL A 7 26.47 -1.04 12.85
C VAL A 7 26.53 -2.34 12.03
N LYS A 8 27.65 -3.09 12.14
CA LYS A 8 27.83 -4.31 11.35
C LYS A 8 26.81 -5.39 11.72
N GLU A 9 26.72 -5.74 13.01
CA GLU A 9 25.74 -6.73 13.47
C GLU A 9 24.31 -6.21 13.31
N GLY A 10 24.12 -4.89 13.41
CA GLY A 10 22.84 -4.24 13.13
C GLY A 10 22.37 -4.47 11.68
N ARG A 11 23.25 -4.33 10.70
CA ARG A 11 22.96 -4.65 9.29
C ARG A 11 22.58 -6.13 9.10
N ASP A 12 23.27 -7.03 9.79
CA ASP A 12 22.97 -8.47 9.70
C ASP A 12 21.58 -8.78 10.33
N LEU A 13 21.23 -8.11 11.43
CA LEU A 13 19.92 -8.26 12.08
C LEU A 13 18.78 -7.73 11.19
N LEU A 14 19.01 -6.60 10.52
CA LEU A 14 18.05 -5.90 9.67
C LEU A 14 17.98 -6.46 8.23
N ARG A 15 18.74 -7.51 7.92
CA ARG A 15 18.73 -8.09 6.58
C ARG A 15 17.37 -8.68 6.25
N ARG A 16 16.82 -8.30 5.08
CA ARG A 16 15.58 -8.84 4.54
C ARG A 16 15.84 -10.06 3.67
N ASP A 17 14.96 -11.02 3.75
CA ASP A 17 14.86 -12.09 2.76
C ASP A 17 14.01 -11.61 1.59
N SER A 18 14.23 -12.17 0.40
CA SER A 18 13.36 -11.90 -0.76
C SER A 18 11.96 -12.45 -0.49
N LEU A 19 10.93 -11.68 -0.84
CA LEU A 19 9.54 -12.16 -0.76
C LEU A 19 9.31 -13.41 -1.63
N GLU A 20 10.06 -13.56 -2.71
CA GLU A 20 9.95 -14.69 -3.63
C GLU A 20 10.57 -15.98 -3.05
N ASP A 21 11.53 -15.84 -2.13
CA ASP A 21 12.19 -16.94 -1.45
C ASP A 21 11.51 -17.34 -0.13
N ALA A 22 10.42 -16.64 0.27
CA ALA A 22 9.71 -16.93 1.49
C ALA A 22 9.06 -18.32 1.43
N GLU A 23 9.45 -19.21 2.33
CA GLU A 23 8.80 -20.52 2.45
C GLU A 23 7.34 -20.35 2.89
N LEU A 24 6.44 -20.90 2.09
CA LEU A 24 5.01 -20.93 2.44
C LEU A 24 4.78 -21.81 3.67
N PRO A 25 3.94 -21.37 4.63
CA PRO A 25 3.57 -22.19 5.78
C PRO A 25 3.02 -23.57 5.36
N PRO A 26 3.23 -24.63 6.16
CA PRO A 26 2.78 -25.99 5.82
C PRO A 26 1.28 -26.07 5.49
N ARG A 27 0.44 -25.35 6.24
CA ARG A 27 -1.01 -25.28 6.02
C ARG A 27 -1.32 -24.69 4.64
N VAL A 28 -0.66 -23.59 4.24
CA VAL A 28 -0.85 -22.96 2.92
C VAL A 28 -0.45 -23.92 1.80
N ARG A 29 0.64 -24.68 1.97
CA ARG A 29 1.06 -25.70 0.99
C ARG A 29 0.05 -26.85 0.87
N GLU A 30 -0.63 -27.20 1.95
CA GLU A 30 -1.68 -28.22 1.95
C GLU A 30 -2.94 -27.73 1.22
N ASP A 31 -3.37 -26.48 1.48
CA ASP A 31 -4.47 -25.84 0.77
C ASP A 31 -4.20 -25.73 -0.74
N ILE A 32 -2.98 -25.37 -1.13
CA ILE A 32 -2.56 -25.34 -2.54
C ILE A 32 -2.74 -26.73 -3.19
N ARG A 33 -2.29 -27.80 -2.53
CA ARG A 33 -2.47 -29.17 -3.06
C ARG A 33 -3.94 -29.56 -3.20
N ARG A 34 -4.75 -29.18 -2.21
CA ARG A 34 -6.18 -29.47 -2.19
C ARG A 34 -6.90 -28.79 -3.36
N VAL A 35 -6.61 -27.50 -3.59
CA VAL A 35 -7.32 -26.70 -4.60
C VAL A 35 -6.78 -26.94 -6.02
N PHE A 36 -5.47 -26.99 -6.20
CA PHE A 36 -4.85 -27.05 -7.53
C PHE A 36 -4.43 -28.47 -7.95
N GLY A 37 -4.54 -29.46 -7.07
CA GLY A 37 -4.16 -30.85 -7.35
C GLY A 37 -2.66 -31.08 -7.61
N ALA A 38 -1.85 -30.07 -7.40
CA ALA A 38 -0.40 -30.08 -7.66
C ALA A 38 0.38 -29.29 -6.57
N GLN A 39 1.69 -29.55 -6.50
CA GLN A 39 2.60 -28.71 -5.71
C GLN A 39 2.99 -27.50 -6.57
N LEU A 40 2.28 -26.39 -6.37
CA LEU A 40 2.63 -25.10 -6.97
C LEU A 40 3.33 -24.24 -5.92
N ASP A 41 4.29 -23.42 -6.36
CA ASP A 41 4.77 -22.29 -5.58
C ASP A 41 3.77 -21.12 -5.62
N ALA A 42 4.01 -20.08 -4.86
CA ALA A 42 3.12 -18.93 -4.81
C ALA A 42 2.93 -18.27 -6.20
N ALA A 43 3.98 -18.23 -7.01
CA ALA A 43 3.95 -17.65 -8.34
C ALA A 43 3.09 -18.47 -9.30
N GLY A 44 3.17 -19.80 -9.23
CA GLY A 44 2.38 -20.73 -10.04
C GLY A 44 0.90 -20.69 -9.68
N VAL A 45 0.56 -20.61 -8.38
CA VAL A 45 -0.82 -20.41 -7.91
C VAL A 45 -1.41 -19.13 -8.49
N VAL A 46 -0.68 -18.01 -8.34
CA VAL A 46 -1.13 -16.71 -8.86
C VAL A 46 -1.34 -16.77 -10.36
N GLU A 47 -0.41 -17.38 -11.12
CA GLU A 47 -0.52 -17.48 -12.57
C GLU A 47 -1.73 -18.30 -13.03
N GLN A 48 -2.04 -19.38 -12.31
CA GLN A 48 -3.22 -20.18 -12.56
C GLN A 48 -4.51 -19.37 -12.34
N VAL A 49 -4.63 -18.71 -11.17
CA VAL A 49 -5.81 -17.90 -10.84
C VAL A 49 -5.99 -16.74 -11.81
N LEU A 50 -4.92 -16.01 -12.15
CA LEU A 50 -4.96 -14.91 -13.12
C LEU A 50 -5.45 -15.37 -14.50
N ARG A 51 -4.97 -16.54 -14.97
CA ARG A 51 -5.40 -17.11 -16.25
C ARG A 51 -6.87 -17.49 -16.23
N ASP A 52 -7.30 -18.22 -15.20
CA ASP A 52 -8.67 -18.72 -15.11
C ASP A 52 -9.67 -17.56 -14.99
N VAL A 53 -9.39 -16.52 -14.19
CA VAL A 53 -10.28 -15.35 -14.12
C VAL A 53 -10.32 -14.58 -15.45
N ARG A 54 -9.20 -14.48 -16.16
CA ARG A 54 -9.18 -13.85 -17.49
C ARG A 54 -10.02 -14.61 -18.51
N ASP A 55 -9.98 -15.94 -18.45
CA ASP A 55 -10.57 -16.81 -19.48
C ASP A 55 -12.03 -17.19 -19.15
N GLU A 56 -12.42 -17.25 -17.86
CA GLU A 56 -13.72 -17.72 -17.38
C GLU A 56 -14.55 -16.65 -16.63
N GLY A 57 -13.98 -15.45 -16.39
CA GLY A 57 -14.70 -14.33 -15.78
C GLY A 57 -15.28 -14.60 -14.38
N ASP A 58 -16.53 -14.21 -14.16
CA ASP A 58 -17.23 -14.34 -12.87
C ASP A 58 -17.26 -15.80 -12.37
N ALA A 59 -17.33 -16.78 -13.26
CA ALA A 59 -17.37 -18.19 -12.87
C ALA A 59 -16.08 -18.62 -12.14
N ALA A 60 -14.91 -18.16 -12.60
CA ALA A 60 -13.65 -18.43 -11.92
C ALA A 60 -13.58 -17.71 -10.57
N VAL A 61 -14.05 -16.46 -10.50
CA VAL A 61 -14.06 -15.69 -9.23
C VAL A 61 -14.91 -16.40 -8.18
N LEU A 62 -16.11 -16.84 -8.53
CA LEU A 62 -17.01 -17.58 -7.63
C LEU A 62 -16.39 -18.90 -7.17
N ARG A 63 -15.80 -19.67 -8.08
CA ARG A 63 -15.09 -20.92 -7.76
C ARG A 63 -13.96 -20.68 -6.76
N TYR A 64 -13.12 -19.67 -6.96
CA TYR A 64 -12.01 -19.37 -6.04
C TYR A 64 -12.49 -18.76 -4.71
N ASN A 65 -13.62 -18.08 -4.66
CA ASN A 65 -14.25 -17.69 -3.40
C ASN A 65 -14.63 -18.92 -2.56
N GLU A 66 -15.15 -19.98 -3.19
CA GLU A 66 -15.43 -21.24 -2.51
C GLU A 66 -14.14 -21.97 -2.10
N ASP A 67 -13.22 -22.17 -3.04
CA ASP A 67 -12.03 -23.01 -2.86
C ASP A 67 -10.99 -22.41 -1.92
N LEU A 68 -10.77 -21.07 -1.98
CA LEU A 68 -9.72 -20.37 -1.28
C LEU A 68 -10.20 -19.53 -0.10
N ASP A 69 -11.35 -18.86 -0.24
CA ASP A 69 -11.89 -18.00 0.81
C ASP A 69 -12.86 -18.73 1.74
N GLY A 70 -13.24 -19.98 1.42
CA GLY A 70 -14.11 -20.83 2.24
C GLY A 70 -15.57 -20.36 2.24
N VAL A 71 -16.04 -19.77 1.15
CA VAL A 71 -17.43 -19.37 0.98
C VAL A 71 -18.27 -20.60 0.64
N HIS A 72 -19.12 -21.06 1.55
CA HIS A 72 -19.88 -22.30 1.43
C HIS A 72 -21.38 -22.10 1.23
N GLY A 73 -21.84 -20.88 0.97
CA GLY A 73 -23.25 -20.58 0.68
C GLY A 73 -23.66 -21.04 -0.72
N ASP A 74 -24.97 -20.89 -1.04
CA ASP A 74 -25.45 -21.13 -2.40
C ASP A 74 -24.92 -20.00 -3.31
N LEU A 75 -23.93 -20.35 -4.12
CA LEU A 75 -23.33 -19.43 -5.10
C LEU A 75 -24.11 -19.37 -6.41
N SER A 76 -25.13 -20.24 -6.59
CA SER A 76 -25.96 -20.24 -7.80
C SER A 76 -26.82 -18.98 -7.88
N GLY A 77 -26.46 -18.07 -8.78
CA GLY A 77 -27.13 -16.77 -8.93
C GLY A 77 -26.68 -15.71 -7.94
N LEU A 78 -25.64 -15.96 -7.13
CA LEU A 78 -25.03 -14.94 -6.28
C LEU A 78 -24.38 -13.86 -7.16
N SER A 79 -24.79 -12.61 -6.96
CA SER A 79 -24.07 -11.47 -7.54
C SER A 79 -22.72 -11.26 -6.85
N LEU A 80 -21.65 -11.08 -7.63
CA LEU A 80 -20.38 -10.64 -7.08
C LEU A 80 -20.45 -9.21 -6.53
N LEU A 81 -21.42 -8.41 -6.98
CA LEU A 81 -21.61 -7.05 -6.50
C LEU A 81 -22.52 -7.03 -5.28
N VAL A 82 -22.12 -6.26 -4.28
CA VAL A 82 -22.94 -5.93 -3.11
C VAL A 82 -23.98 -4.90 -3.52
N SER A 83 -25.24 -5.14 -3.16
CA SER A 83 -26.32 -4.19 -3.46
C SER A 83 -26.37 -3.02 -2.47
N ARG A 84 -27.07 -1.95 -2.85
CA ARG A 84 -27.28 -0.80 -1.96
C ARG A 84 -28.07 -1.20 -0.71
N GLU A 85 -29.04 -2.10 -0.85
CA GLU A 85 -29.86 -2.61 0.25
C GLU A 85 -29.01 -3.36 1.27
N GLU A 86 -28.02 -4.15 0.83
CA GLU A 86 -27.09 -4.85 1.73
C GLU A 86 -26.25 -3.85 2.55
N ILE A 87 -25.82 -2.74 1.94
CA ILE A 87 -25.09 -1.68 2.63
C ILE A 87 -26.00 -1.01 3.67
N GLU A 88 -27.25 -0.73 3.33
CA GLU A 88 -28.22 -0.10 4.26
C GLU A 88 -28.53 -1.02 5.44
N VAL A 89 -28.70 -2.31 5.21
CA VAL A 89 -28.92 -3.32 6.27
C VAL A 89 -27.67 -3.55 7.13
N ALA A 90 -26.49 -3.19 6.67
CA ALA A 90 -25.27 -3.30 7.44
C ALA A 90 -25.16 -2.25 8.57
N TYR A 91 -25.69 -1.06 8.38
CA TYR A 91 -25.60 0.03 9.37
C TYR A 91 -26.14 -0.34 10.77
N PRO A 92 -27.36 -0.88 10.93
CA PRO A 92 -27.88 -1.27 12.23
C PRO A 92 -27.13 -2.45 12.88
N GLN A 93 -26.24 -3.12 12.16
CA GLN A 93 -25.40 -4.22 12.69
C GLN A 93 -24.06 -3.73 13.25
N VAL A 94 -23.72 -2.45 13.06
CA VAL A 94 -22.50 -1.83 13.56
C VAL A 94 -22.86 -0.90 14.74
N GLU A 95 -22.08 -0.97 15.82
CA GLU A 95 -22.30 -0.09 16.97
C GLU A 95 -22.28 1.38 16.55
N PRO A 96 -23.28 2.18 16.97
CA PRO A 96 -23.35 3.61 16.59
C PRO A 96 -22.10 4.40 16.95
N ALA A 97 -21.47 4.11 18.09
CA ALA A 97 -20.23 4.76 18.51
C ALA A 97 -19.07 4.46 17.54
N LEU A 98 -19.01 3.24 16.98
CA LEU A 98 -17.99 2.87 15.99
C LEU A 98 -18.26 3.56 14.64
N VAL A 99 -19.51 3.68 14.23
CA VAL A 99 -19.86 4.45 13.01
C VAL A 99 -19.41 5.90 13.13
N GLU A 100 -19.64 6.55 14.29
CA GLU A 100 -19.16 7.92 14.51
C GLU A 100 -17.64 8.02 14.57
N ALA A 101 -16.94 7.02 15.11
CA ALA A 101 -15.47 6.96 15.09
C ALA A 101 -14.95 6.84 13.65
N LEU A 102 -15.57 6.01 12.80
CA LEU A 102 -15.20 5.90 11.38
C LEU A 102 -15.43 7.21 10.62
N LYS A 103 -16.53 7.91 10.88
CA LYS A 103 -16.80 9.22 10.28
C LYS A 103 -15.76 10.27 10.71
N ALA A 104 -15.39 10.29 11.99
CA ALA A 104 -14.36 11.19 12.51
C ALA A 104 -12.99 10.89 11.89
N ALA A 105 -12.62 9.62 11.73
CA ALA A 105 -11.40 9.21 11.03
C ALA A 105 -11.45 9.63 9.56
N ALA A 106 -12.55 9.36 8.86
CA ALA A 106 -12.75 9.72 7.46
C ALA A 106 -12.58 11.23 7.21
N GLU A 107 -13.11 12.07 8.09
CA GLU A 107 -12.97 13.53 7.98
C GLU A 107 -11.51 13.98 8.13
N ARG A 108 -10.76 13.42 9.06
CA ARG A 108 -9.34 13.75 9.22
C ARG A 108 -8.49 13.28 8.02
N ILE A 109 -8.78 12.09 7.50
CA ILE A 109 -8.12 11.56 6.30
C ILE A 109 -8.43 12.47 5.11
N ARG A 110 -9.68 12.86 4.93
CA ARG A 110 -10.12 13.78 3.87
C ARG A 110 -9.39 15.11 3.97
N THR A 111 -9.41 15.74 5.14
CA THR A 111 -8.75 17.03 5.39
C THR A 111 -7.26 16.99 5.08
N PHE A 112 -6.56 15.90 5.42
CA PHE A 112 -5.15 15.74 5.10
C PHE A 112 -4.94 15.67 3.58
N HIS A 113 -5.71 14.83 2.88
CA HIS A 113 -5.56 14.62 1.46
C HIS A 113 -6.03 15.81 0.60
N GLU A 114 -7.00 16.60 1.06
CA GLU A 114 -7.36 17.87 0.45
C GLU A 114 -6.19 18.86 0.49
N ARG A 115 -5.50 18.99 1.62
CA ARG A 115 -4.26 19.77 1.71
C ARG A 115 -3.16 19.21 0.84
N GLN A 116 -3.02 17.89 0.78
CA GLN A 116 -2.05 17.25 -0.11
C GLN A 116 -2.35 17.59 -1.58
N LEU A 117 -3.62 17.59 -1.98
CA LEU A 117 -4.05 17.96 -3.34
C LEU A 117 -3.73 19.43 -3.65
N GLU A 118 -3.93 20.36 -2.70
CA GLU A 118 -3.59 21.78 -2.87
C GLU A 118 -2.09 21.99 -3.17
N HIS A 119 -1.23 21.11 -2.64
CA HIS A 119 0.23 21.17 -2.80
C HIS A 119 0.79 20.15 -3.81
N SER A 120 -0.10 19.46 -4.53
CA SER A 120 0.25 18.41 -5.50
C SER A 120 0.55 18.99 -6.89
N LEU A 121 0.56 18.11 -7.90
CA LEU A 121 0.77 18.44 -9.30
C LEU A 121 -0.22 19.49 -9.80
N ARG A 122 0.25 20.47 -10.58
CA ARG A 122 -0.59 21.52 -11.15
C ARG A 122 -0.46 21.55 -12.67
N ALA A 123 -1.58 21.86 -13.33
CA ALA A 123 -1.59 22.20 -14.74
C ALA A 123 -0.89 23.54 -14.97
N PHE A 124 -0.17 23.66 -16.07
CA PHE A 124 0.38 24.94 -16.54
C PHE A 124 0.53 24.93 -18.05
N MET A 125 0.56 26.13 -18.64
CA MET A 125 0.92 26.39 -20.03
C MET A 125 1.83 27.62 -20.07
N LYS A 126 3.00 27.50 -20.70
CA LYS A 126 3.95 28.60 -20.88
C LYS A 126 4.70 28.42 -22.19
N ASP A 127 4.79 29.47 -23.00
CA ASP A 127 5.53 29.49 -24.27
C ASP A 127 5.16 28.34 -25.23
N GLY A 128 3.88 27.92 -25.22
CA GLY A 128 3.37 26.86 -26.07
C GLY A 128 3.68 25.43 -25.60
N VAL A 129 4.18 25.26 -24.36
CA VAL A 129 4.36 23.95 -23.76
C VAL A 129 3.80 23.92 -22.35
N GLY A 130 3.28 22.79 -21.94
CA GLY A 130 2.70 22.65 -20.62
C GLY A 130 2.25 21.25 -20.30
N GLN A 131 1.44 21.16 -19.28
CA GLN A 131 0.82 19.92 -18.85
C GLN A 131 -0.60 20.14 -18.34
N VAL A 132 -1.45 19.14 -18.53
CA VAL A 132 -2.73 19.00 -17.84
C VAL A 132 -2.61 17.89 -16.80
N VAL A 133 -3.32 18.06 -15.69
CA VAL A 133 -3.39 17.08 -14.60
C VAL A 133 -4.83 16.59 -14.53
N GLN A 134 -5.02 15.29 -14.57
CA GLN A 134 -6.33 14.66 -14.54
C GLN A 134 -6.35 13.47 -13.60
N PRO A 135 -7.46 13.20 -12.89
CA PRO A 135 -7.60 11.97 -12.13
C PRO A 135 -7.64 10.75 -13.06
N LEU A 136 -7.36 9.58 -12.50
CA LEU A 136 -7.71 8.31 -13.12
C LEU A 136 -9.24 8.19 -13.21
N GLU A 137 -9.73 7.47 -14.19
CA GLU A 137 -11.17 7.33 -14.39
C GLU A 137 -11.78 6.34 -13.41
N ARG A 138 -11.19 5.14 -13.32
CA ARG A 138 -11.66 4.07 -12.44
C ARG A 138 -10.51 3.41 -11.70
N VAL A 139 -10.66 3.20 -10.39
CA VAL A 139 -9.64 2.63 -9.52
C VAL A 139 -10.21 1.47 -8.73
N GLY A 140 -9.43 0.39 -8.63
CA GLY A 140 -9.70 -0.74 -7.77
C GLY A 140 -8.98 -0.61 -6.44
N VAL A 141 -9.68 -0.89 -5.36
CA VAL A 141 -9.13 -0.94 -4.00
C VAL A 141 -9.32 -2.36 -3.47
N TYR A 142 -8.24 -3.02 -3.13
CA TYR A 142 -8.28 -4.32 -2.48
C TYR A 142 -8.15 -4.15 -0.95
N VAL A 143 -9.10 -4.75 -0.21
CA VAL A 143 -9.07 -4.75 1.25
C VAL A 143 -9.12 -6.19 1.77
N PRO A 144 -8.03 -6.66 2.39
CA PRO A 144 -7.96 -8.03 2.90
C PRO A 144 -8.89 -8.27 4.09
N GLY A 145 -8.88 -9.49 4.60
CA GLY A 145 -9.43 -9.87 5.90
C GLY A 145 -10.68 -10.73 5.84
N THR A 146 -10.46 -11.98 6.15
CA THR A 146 -11.51 -12.93 6.51
C THR A 146 -11.62 -13.05 8.04
N GLN A 147 -10.48 -13.12 8.73
CA GLN A 147 -10.41 -13.24 10.21
C GLN A 147 -10.32 -11.88 10.90
N VAL A 148 -9.52 -10.96 10.37
CA VAL A 148 -9.40 -9.58 10.87
C VAL A 148 -10.09 -8.64 9.89
N VAL A 149 -10.93 -7.76 10.40
CA VAL A 149 -11.64 -6.76 9.61
C VAL A 149 -10.85 -5.47 9.60
N TYR A 150 -10.55 -4.94 8.42
CA TYR A 150 -9.76 -3.71 8.23
C TYR A 150 -10.61 -2.55 7.68
N PRO A 151 -11.53 -1.95 8.46
CA PRO A 151 -12.32 -0.81 8.00
C PRO A 151 -11.45 0.42 7.75
N SER A 152 -10.35 0.58 8.51
CA SER A 152 -9.39 1.66 8.32
C SER A 152 -8.75 1.65 6.93
N THR A 153 -8.39 0.49 6.40
CA THR A 153 -7.81 0.37 5.06
C THR A 153 -8.77 0.87 3.98
N LEU A 154 -10.09 0.68 4.15
CA LEU A 154 -11.09 1.28 3.26
C LEU A 154 -11.02 2.81 3.28
N LEU A 155 -10.99 3.41 4.47
CA LEU A 155 -10.88 4.86 4.59
C LEU A 155 -9.58 5.37 3.99
N MET A 156 -8.46 4.72 4.31
CA MET A 156 -7.10 5.11 3.92
C MET A 156 -6.79 4.94 2.43
N THR A 157 -7.60 4.17 1.69
CA THR A 157 -7.40 3.93 0.26
C THR A 157 -8.46 4.62 -0.61
N VAL A 158 -9.73 4.56 -0.21
CA VAL A 158 -10.84 5.12 -0.98
C VAL A 158 -10.88 6.65 -0.90
N ILE A 159 -10.68 7.22 0.30
CA ILE A 159 -10.77 8.68 0.49
C ILE A 159 -9.72 9.45 -0.33
N PRO A 160 -8.42 9.07 -0.35
CA PRO A 160 -7.45 9.75 -1.21
C PRO A 160 -7.81 9.70 -2.69
N ALA A 161 -8.34 8.56 -3.18
CA ALA A 161 -8.82 8.43 -4.55
C ALA A 161 -10.00 9.36 -4.84
N ARG A 162 -10.96 9.44 -3.92
CA ARG A 162 -12.11 10.33 -4.03
C ARG A 162 -11.71 11.81 -4.00
N VAL A 163 -10.80 12.21 -3.13
CA VAL A 163 -10.24 13.56 -3.06
C VAL A 163 -9.49 13.93 -4.34
N ALA A 164 -8.76 13.00 -4.93
CA ALA A 164 -8.09 13.20 -6.21
C ALA A 164 -9.07 13.41 -7.39
N GLY A 165 -10.36 13.07 -7.22
CA GLY A 165 -11.41 13.23 -8.23
C GLY A 165 -11.64 11.99 -9.09
N VAL A 166 -11.24 10.80 -8.63
CA VAL A 166 -11.55 9.52 -9.32
C VAL A 166 -13.06 9.36 -9.44
N SER A 167 -13.53 9.08 -10.67
CA SER A 167 -14.97 9.04 -10.97
C SER A 167 -15.65 7.81 -10.39
N GLU A 168 -14.99 6.64 -10.45
CA GLU A 168 -15.53 5.37 -9.98
C GLU A 168 -14.49 4.58 -9.18
N ILE A 169 -14.84 4.18 -7.96
CA ILE A 169 -13.96 3.43 -7.06
C ILE A 169 -14.61 2.07 -6.77
N VAL A 170 -13.93 1.01 -7.20
CA VAL A 170 -14.34 -0.39 -7.06
C VAL A 170 -13.56 -1.01 -5.90
N VAL A 171 -14.25 -1.48 -4.89
CA VAL A 171 -13.63 -2.15 -3.73
C VAL A 171 -13.81 -3.66 -3.86
N ALA A 172 -12.73 -4.43 -3.85
CA ALA A 172 -12.78 -5.89 -3.73
C ALA A 172 -12.36 -6.32 -2.33
N THR A 173 -13.17 -7.17 -1.70
CA THR A 173 -12.91 -7.69 -0.36
C THR A 173 -13.53 -9.08 -0.21
N PRO A 174 -12.90 -10.02 0.55
CA PRO A 174 -13.45 -11.36 0.70
C PRO A 174 -14.80 -11.33 1.40
N ALA A 175 -15.68 -12.24 0.96
CA ALA A 175 -16.92 -12.56 1.63
C ALA A 175 -16.66 -13.48 2.83
N ARG A 176 -17.65 -13.62 3.70
CA ARG A 176 -17.71 -14.61 4.77
C ARG A 176 -18.19 -15.96 4.21
N GLU A 177 -18.12 -16.99 5.05
CA GLU A 177 -18.62 -18.32 4.72
C GLU A 177 -20.09 -18.33 4.26
N ASP A 178 -20.91 -17.43 4.78
CA ASP A 178 -22.33 -17.25 4.46
C ASP A 178 -22.60 -16.36 3.22
N THR A 179 -21.59 -16.10 2.41
CA THR A 179 -21.62 -15.23 1.22
C THR A 179 -21.71 -13.73 1.49
N THR A 180 -21.91 -13.30 2.74
CA THR A 180 -22.03 -11.87 3.07
C THR A 180 -20.67 -11.20 3.20
N VAL A 181 -20.61 -9.90 2.96
CA VAL A 181 -19.46 -9.08 3.33
C VAL A 181 -19.66 -8.54 4.74
N SER A 182 -18.57 -8.42 5.51
CA SER A 182 -18.64 -7.88 6.88
C SER A 182 -19.39 -6.55 6.92
N PRO A 183 -20.43 -6.39 7.77
CA PRO A 183 -21.17 -5.14 7.92
C PRO A 183 -20.26 -3.94 8.18
N LEU A 184 -19.22 -4.12 9.00
CA LEU A 184 -18.26 -3.07 9.30
C LEU A 184 -17.48 -2.60 8.06
N LYS A 185 -17.14 -3.52 7.13
CA LYS A 185 -16.51 -3.16 5.86
C LYS A 185 -17.49 -2.41 4.95
N LEU A 186 -18.75 -2.84 4.88
CA LEU A 186 -19.76 -2.18 4.05
C LEU A 186 -20.00 -0.74 4.51
N VAL A 187 -20.15 -0.53 5.82
CA VAL A 187 -20.31 0.79 6.42
C VAL A 187 -19.08 1.67 6.16
N ALA A 188 -17.87 1.12 6.31
CA ALA A 188 -16.64 1.88 6.06
C ALA A 188 -16.47 2.23 4.57
N ALA A 189 -16.84 1.33 3.65
CA ALA A 189 -16.80 1.57 2.21
C ALA A 189 -17.77 2.70 1.81
N ASP A 190 -18.98 2.70 2.36
CA ASP A 190 -19.99 3.75 2.13
C ASP A 190 -19.53 5.09 2.68
N ILE A 191 -19.02 5.15 3.93
CA ILE A 191 -18.45 6.36 4.54
C ILE A 191 -17.27 6.91 3.73
N ALA A 192 -16.42 6.04 3.20
CA ALA A 192 -15.28 6.42 2.38
C ALA A 192 -15.70 6.95 0.99
N GLY A 193 -16.87 6.53 0.50
CA GLY A 193 -17.44 6.90 -0.79
C GLY A 193 -17.06 5.94 -1.91
N ALA A 194 -16.98 4.63 -1.65
CA ALA A 194 -16.86 3.60 -2.68
C ALA A 194 -18.15 3.53 -3.52
N ASP A 195 -18.00 3.32 -4.84
CA ASP A 195 -19.16 3.23 -5.76
C ASP A 195 -19.63 1.78 -5.92
N VAL A 196 -18.68 0.86 -5.96
CA VAL A 196 -18.93 -0.58 -6.17
C VAL A 196 -18.18 -1.38 -5.12
N VAL A 197 -18.86 -2.35 -4.50
CA VAL A 197 -18.22 -3.32 -3.61
C VAL A 197 -18.38 -4.72 -4.21
N VAL A 198 -17.24 -5.40 -4.40
CA VAL A 198 -17.13 -6.74 -4.98
C VAL A 198 -16.79 -7.73 -3.89
N ARG A 199 -17.58 -8.78 -3.75
CA ARG A 199 -17.31 -9.88 -2.82
C ARG A 199 -16.35 -10.90 -3.44
N ALA A 200 -15.08 -10.50 -3.49
CA ALA A 200 -13.97 -11.32 -3.97
C ALA A 200 -12.69 -11.01 -3.19
N GLY A 201 -12.09 -12.03 -2.62
CA GLY A 201 -10.82 -11.95 -1.90
C GLY A 201 -9.61 -12.15 -2.82
N GLY A 202 -8.44 -12.22 -2.22
CA GLY A 202 -7.21 -12.74 -2.80
C GLY A 202 -6.86 -12.32 -4.22
N VAL A 203 -6.24 -13.24 -4.92
CA VAL A 203 -5.80 -13.05 -6.32
C VAL A 203 -6.98 -12.90 -7.25
N GLN A 204 -8.10 -13.63 -7.02
CA GLN A 204 -9.26 -13.58 -7.87
C GLN A 204 -9.95 -12.20 -7.85
N GLY A 205 -9.98 -11.52 -6.70
CA GLY A 205 -10.48 -10.15 -6.59
C GLY A 205 -9.60 -9.14 -7.33
N ILE A 206 -8.27 -9.27 -7.20
CA ILE A 206 -7.30 -8.46 -7.95
C ILE A 206 -7.43 -8.70 -9.46
N ALA A 207 -7.56 -9.96 -9.88
CA ALA A 207 -7.71 -10.34 -11.28
C ALA A 207 -9.01 -9.80 -11.90
N ALA A 208 -10.13 -9.93 -11.17
CA ALA A 208 -11.43 -9.43 -11.61
C ALA A 208 -11.40 -7.92 -11.87
N MET A 209 -10.81 -7.14 -10.96
CA MET A 209 -10.65 -5.70 -11.18
C MET A 209 -9.69 -5.37 -12.32
N ALA A 210 -8.59 -6.11 -12.47
CA ALA A 210 -7.57 -5.81 -13.47
C ALA A 210 -8.01 -6.14 -14.91
N TYR A 211 -8.71 -7.26 -15.10
CA TYR A 211 -9.17 -7.68 -16.43
C TYR A 211 -10.56 -7.13 -16.76
N GLY A 212 -11.42 -6.95 -15.76
CA GLY A 212 -12.85 -6.86 -15.89
C GLY A 212 -13.45 -8.26 -16.08
N THR A 213 -14.68 -8.44 -15.63
CA THR A 213 -15.48 -9.66 -15.86
C THR A 213 -16.87 -9.26 -16.36
N GLU A 214 -17.81 -10.20 -16.41
CA GLU A 214 -19.19 -9.91 -16.81
C GLU A 214 -19.85 -8.87 -15.90
N THR A 215 -19.52 -8.89 -14.58
CA THR A 215 -20.12 -7.97 -13.60
C THR A 215 -19.11 -7.01 -12.98
N VAL A 216 -17.84 -7.38 -12.83
CA VAL A 216 -16.83 -6.54 -12.20
C VAL A 216 -16.22 -5.57 -13.21
N PRO A 217 -16.34 -4.25 -13.00
CA PRO A 217 -15.76 -3.27 -13.91
C PRO A 217 -14.23 -3.35 -13.94
N LYS A 218 -13.63 -3.28 -15.15
CA LYS A 218 -12.18 -3.15 -15.31
C LYS A 218 -11.71 -1.79 -14.78
N VAL A 219 -10.58 -1.78 -14.06
CA VAL A 219 -9.98 -0.59 -13.48
C VAL A 219 -8.65 -0.19 -14.14
N ASP A 220 -8.24 1.07 -13.98
CA ASP A 220 -6.98 1.60 -14.49
C ASP A 220 -5.81 1.35 -13.53
N LYS A 221 -6.09 1.28 -12.22
CA LYS A 221 -5.09 1.07 -11.16
C LYS A 221 -5.70 0.23 -10.04
N VAL A 222 -4.92 -0.71 -9.49
CA VAL A 222 -5.27 -1.50 -8.32
C VAL A 222 -4.40 -1.07 -7.14
N CYS A 223 -5.03 -0.71 -6.03
CA CYS A 223 -4.39 -0.25 -4.80
C CYS A 223 -4.77 -1.13 -3.61
N GLY A 224 -3.99 -1.04 -2.54
CA GLY A 224 -4.23 -1.68 -1.27
C GLY A 224 -3.24 -2.78 -0.91
N PRO A 225 -3.11 -3.06 0.41
CA PRO A 225 -2.21 -4.08 0.93
C PRO A 225 -2.80 -5.49 0.75
N GLY A 226 -1.96 -6.49 0.86
CA GLY A 226 -2.39 -7.88 0.81
C GLY A 226 -1.28 -8.85 1.17
N ASN A 227 -1.62 -10.13 1.23
CA ASN A 227 -0.64 -11.18 1.47
C ASN A 227 0.30 -11.38 0.26
N ILE A 228 1.25 -12.32 0.40
CA ILE A 228 2.24 -12.63 -0.64
C ILE A 228 1.60 -12.92 -2.02
N PHE A 229 0.46 -13.60 -2.07
CA PHE A 229 -0.21 -13.93 -3.34
C PHE A 229 -0.78 -12.67 -4.01
N VAL A 230 -1.37 -11.75 -3.24
CA VAL A 230 -1.85 -10.46 -3.73
C VAL A 230 -0.68 -9.61 -4.23
N THR A 231 0.43 -9.58 -3.53
CA THR A 231 1.64 -8.86 -3.93
C THR A 231 2.21 -9.41 -5.25
N ILE A 232 2.29 -10.74 -5.40
CA ILE A 232 2.72 -11.38 -6.65
C ILE A 232 1.72 -11.10 -7.78
N ALA A 233 0.41 -11.13 -7.51
CA ALA A 233 -0.61 -10.80 -8.50
C ALA A 233 -0.46 -9.37 -9.02
N LYS A 234 -0.30 -8.39 -8.13
CA LYS A 234 -0.02 -6.99 -8.51
C LYS A 234 1.25 -6.88 -9.36
N LYS A 235 2.33 -7.56 -8.97
CA LYS A 235 3.59 -7.61 -9.73
C LYS A 235 3.38 -8.16 -11.15
N LYS A 236 2.65 -9.26 -11.30
CA LYS A 236 2.39 -9.91 -12.62
C LYS A 236 1.46 -9.07 -13.50
N LEU A 237 0.54 -8.32 -12.91
CA LEU A 237 -0.42 -7.48 -13.63
C LEU A 237 0.11 -6.08 -13.98
N TYR A 238 1.22 -5.65 -13.36
CA TYR A 238 1.82 -4.37 -13.67
C TYR A 238 2.18 -4.26 -15.16
N GLY A 239 1.70 -3.21 -15.80
CA GLY A 239 1.77 -3.02 -17.26
C GLY A 239 0.44 -3.30 -17.98
N GLN A 240 -0.44 -4.13 -17.41
CA GLN A 240 -1.84 -4.27 -17.87
C GLN A 240 -2.77 -3.34 -17.07
N VAL A 241 -2.45 -3.15 -15.80
CA VAL A 241 -3.10 -2.23 -14.87
C VAL A 241 -2.01 -1.53 -14.05
N GLY A 242 -2.26 -0.29 -13.62
CA GLY A 242 -1.38 0.40 -12.67
C GLY A 242 -1.47 -0.24 -11.29
N ILE A 243 -0.44 -0.07 -10.46
CA ILE A 243 -0.45 -0.48 -9.04
C ILE A 243 0.09 0.65 -8.17
N ASP A 244 -0.27 0.65 -6.89
CA ASP A 244 0.26 1.57 -5.89
C ASP A 244 1.66 1.18 -5.41
N GLY A 245 1.93 -0.12 -5.31
CA GLY A 245 3.22 -0.66 -4.88
C GLY A 245 3.13 -2.15 -4.59
N LEU A 246 4.28 -2.70 -4.18
CA LEU A 246 4.40 -4.09 -3.72
C LEU A 246 4.67 -4.07 -2.22
N PHE A 247 3.61 -4.24 -1.44
CA PHE A 247 3.68 -4.17 0.02
C PHE A 247 3.81 -5.58 0.60
N GLY A 248 4.70 -5.73 1.56
CA GLY A 248 4.94 -6.95 2.31
C GLY A 248 4.48 -6.79 3.78
N PRO A 249 4.97 -7.67 4.67
CA PRO A 249 4.69 -7.56 6.10
C PRO A 249 5.13 -6.23 6.68
N SER A 250 4.44 -5.77 7.73
CA SER A 250 4.70 -4.48 8.40
C SER A 250 6.11 -4.40 8.97
N GLU A 251 6.67 -3.19 8.93
CA GLU A 251 8.04 -2.90 9.36
C GLU A 251 8.08 -1.66 10.24
N THR A 252 8.45 -1.82 11.51
CA THR A 252 8.64 -0.71 12.43
C THR A 252 10.04 -0.68 13.00
N LEU A 253 10.73 0.44 12.82
CA LEU A 253 11.97 0.77 13.51
C LEU A 253 11.72 1.87 14.52
N VAL A 254 12.17 1.64 15.76
CA VAL A 254 12.19 2.65 16.83
C VAL A 254 13.63 3.08 17.07
N ILE A 255 13.95 4.35 16.85
CA ILE A 255 15.21 4.95 17.32
C ILE A 255 14.94 5.60 18.68
N ALA A 256 15.68 5.18 19.69
CA ALA A 256 15.51 5.68 21.04
C ALA A 256 16.86 5.94 21.74
N ASP A 257 16.94 6.96 22.59
CA ASP A 257 18.06 7.20 23.50
C ASP A 257 17.68 6.91 24.96
N GLU A 258 18.53 7.27 25.90
CA GLU A 258 18.31 7.08 27.34
C GLU A 258 17.12 7.87 27.90
N SER A 259 16.63 8.90 27.20
CA SER A 259 15.46 9.69 27.63
C SER A 259 14.12 8.99 27.36
N ALA A 260 14.12 7.92 26.56
CA ALA A 260 12.91 7.23 26.15
C ALA A 260 12.28 6.42 27.28
N ASP A 261 10.95 6.43 27.33
CA ASP A 261 10.19 5.56 28.22
C ASP A 261 10.12 4.13 27.63
N ALA A 262 10.70 3.18 28.37
CA ALA A 262 10.75 1.79 27.95
C ALA A 262 9.34 1.13 27.79
N ALA A 263 8.32 1.63 28.50
CA ALA A 263 6.97 1.11 28.35
C ALA A 263 6.34 1.58 27.01
N LEU A 264 6.54 2.82 26.61
CA LEU A 264 6.07 3.34 25.33
C LEU A 264 6.78 2.65 24.15
N VAL A 265 8.10 2.49 24.23
CA VAL A 265 8.87 1.77 23.21
C VAL A 265 8.40 0.31 23.10
N ALA A 266 8.14 -0.36 24.22
CA ALA A 266 7.64 -1.73 24.20
C ALA A 266 6.25 -1.83 23.56
N ALA A 267 5.35 -0.87 23.85
CA ALA A 267 4.02 -0.82 23.28
C ALA A 267 4.06 -0.65 21.76
N ASP A 268 4.91 0.24 21.23
CA ASP A 268 5.07 0.45 19.77
C ASP A 268 5.63 -0.81 19.08
N LEU A 269 6.63 -1.46 19.69
CA LEU A 269 7.19 -2.72 19.17
C LEU A 269 6.15 -3.84 19.13
N LEU A 270 5.27 -3.91 20.14
CA LEU A 270 4.22 -4.92 20.22
C LEU A 270 3.07 -4.63 19.24
N ALA A 271 2.68 -3.38 19.09
CA ALA A 271 1.67 -2.97 18.10
C ALA A 271 2.06 -3.40 16.68
N ALA A 272 3.33 -3.19 16.31
CA ALA A 272 3.84 -3.66 15.02
C ALA A 272 3.89 -5.21 14.94
N ALA A 273 4.37 -5.87 16.00
CA ALA A 273 4.57 -7.31 16.02
C ALA A 273 3.26 -8.13 15.97
N GLU A 274 2.12 -7.58 16.43
CA GLU A 274 0.84 -8.29 16.41
C GLU A 274 0.18 -8.35 15.02
N HIS A 275 0.66 -7.56 14.04
CA HIS A 275 0.09 -7.55 12.69
C HIS A 275 0.26 -8.87 11.95
N ASP A 276 1.48 -9.44 11.98
CA ASP A 276 1.83 -10.65 11.23
C ASP A 276 3.07 -11.34 11.82
N GLU A 277 3.16 -12.67 11.71
CA GLU A 277 4.32 -13.44 12.16
C GLU A 277 5.64 -13.03 11.47
N LEU A 278 5.55 -12.44 10.30
CA LEU A 278 6.68 -11.93 9.51
C LEU A 278 6.90 -10.41 9.67
N ALA A 279 6.14 -9.74 10.54
CA ALA A 279 6.36 -8.33 10.82
C ALA A 279 7.76 -8.09 11.40
N THR A 280 8.37 -6.97 11.05
CA THR A 280 9.68 -6.56 11.57
C THR A 280 9.49 -5.47 12.61
N SER A 281 9.98 -5.72 13.83
CA SER A 281 9.83 -4.80 14.96
C SER A 281 11.16 -4.70 15.71
N VAL A 282 11.90 -3.57 15.48
CA VAL A 282 13.30 -3.44 15.93
C VAL A 282 13.53 -2.10 16.65
N LEU A 283 14.15 -2.18 17.82
CA LEU A 283 14.71 -1.04 18.55
C LEU A 283 16.15 -0.79 18.11
N ILE A 284 16.51 0.44 17.78
CA ILE A 284 17.89 0.89 17.61
C ILE A 284 18.16 1.96 18.67
N THR A 285 19.15 1.75 19.52
CA THR A 285 19.38 2.63 20.68
C THR A 285 20.85 2.77 21.03
N THR A 286 21.18 3.87 21.69
CA THR A 286 22.50 4.11 22.30
C THR A 286 22.58 3.58 23.74
N SER A 287 21.48 3.01 24.31
CA SER A 287 21.38 2.64 25.72
C SER A 287 21.15 1.15 25.92
N GLU A 288 22.17 0.42 26.41
CA GLU A 288 22.03 -0.99 26.85
C GLU A 288 20.98 -1.13 27.98
N ALA A 289 20.87 -0.14 28.86
CA ALA A 289 19.91 -0.14 29.94
C ALA A 289 18.45 -0.09 29.40
N LEU A 290 18.22 0.72 28.36
CA LEU A 290 16.93 0.79 27.70
C LEU A 290 16.56 -0.54 27.06
N VAL A 291 17.50 -1.23 26.40
CA VAL A 291 17.23 -2.58 25.82
C VAL A 291 16.76 -3.55 26.89
N ALA A 292 17.42 -3.59 28.06
CA ALA A 292 17.02 -4.47 29.14
C ALA A 292 15.62 -4.14 29.68
N ALA A 293 15.32 -2.85 29.86
CA ALA A 293 14.02 -2.39 30.34
C ALA A 293 12.89 -2.69 29.32
N VAL A 294 13.12 -2.40 28.04
CA VAL A 294 12.15 -2.69 26.94
C VAL A 294 11.89 -4.18 26.86
N LYS A 295 12.93 -5.03 26.89
CA LYS A 295 12.75 -6.48 26.86
C LYS A 295 11.88 -6.98 28.02
N GLN A 296 12.09 -6.44 29.22
CA GLN A 296 11.26 -6.78 30.39
C GLN A 296 9.79 -6.35 30.19
N ARG A 297 9.55 -5.15 29.64
CA ARG A 297 8.20 -4.64 29.37
C ARG A 297 7.49 -5.48 28.31
N VAL A 298 8.16 -5.78 27.19
CA VAL A 298 7.62 -6.64 26.13
C VAL A 298 7.15 -7.99 26.70
N GLU A 299 7.96 -8.67 27.54
CA GLU A 299 7.54 -9.94 28.14
C GLU A 299 6.36 -9.80 29.10
N GLN A 300 6.25 -8.69 29.82
CA GLN A 300 5.12 -8.41 30.72
C GLN A 300 3.82 -8.19 29.93
N GLU A 301 3.86 -7.39 28.86
CA GLU A 301 2.69 -7.01 28.08
C GLU A 301 2.20 -8.11 27.14
N LEU A 302 3.11 -8.93 26.59
CA LEU A 302 2.75 -10.11 25.80
C LEU A 302 1.76 -11.04 26.51
N ALA A 303 1.78 -11.08 27.86
CA ALA A 303 0.89 -11.96 28.62
C ALA A 303 -0.60 -11.54 28.54
N SER A 304 -0.88 -10.29 28.16
CA SER A 304 -2.23 -9.71 28.10
C SER A 304 -2.74 -9.43 26.67
N LEU A 305 -1.92 -9.70 25.63
CA LEU A 305 -2.32 -9.49 24.25
C LEU A 305 -3.17 -10.66 23.73
N ASP A 306 -4.26 -10.36 23.06
CA ASP A 306 -5.11 -11.36 22.40
C ASP A 306 -4.35 -12.11 21.29
N ARG A 307 -3.40 -11.45 20.62
CA ARG A 307 -2.55 -12.01 19.55
C ARG A 307 -1.11 -12.27 20.00
N ALA A 308 -0.93 -12.64 21.29
CA ALA A 308 0.39 -12.89 21.88
C ALA A 308 1.27 -13.88 21.10
N ASP A 309 0.66 -14.92 20.50
CA ASP A 309 1.39 -15.94 19.75
C ASP A 309 1.97 -15.36 18.45
N VAL A 310 1.20 -14.53 17.73
CA VAL A 310 1.64 -13.83 16.51
C VAL A 310 2.78 -12.87 16.85
N ALA A 311 2.59 -12.01 17.86
CA ALA A 311 3.60 -11.06 18.30
C ALA A 311 4.89 -11.76 18.76
N ARG A 312 4.77 -12.88 19.48
CA ARG A 312 5.91 -13.68 19.91
C ARG A 312 6.66 -14.30 18.74
N ALA A 313 5.96 -14.83 17.73
CA ALA A 313 6.55 -15.36 16.51
C ALA A 313 7.33 -14.28 15.77
N SER A 314 6.70 -13.13 15.51
CA SER A 314 7.32 -11.96 14.88
C SER A 314 8.61 -11.53 15.62
N LEU A 315 8.51 -11.25 16.91
CA LEU A 315 9.65 -10.81 17.73
C LEU A 315 10.78 -11.84 17.82
N SER A 316 10.48 -13.13 17.66
CA SER A 316 11.51 -14.20 17.70
C SER A 316 12.31 -14.27 16.39
N VAL A 317 11.66 -14.05 15.25
CA VAL A 317 12.23 -14.23 13.92
C VAL A 317 12.80 -12.91 13.38
N ARG A 318 12.01 -11.85 13.41
CA ARG A 318 12.33 -10.55 12.80
C ARG A 318 12.40 -9.39 13.80
N GLY A 319 12.12 -9.63 15.08
CA GLY A 319 12.29 -8.67 16.15
C GLY A 319 13.71 -8.62 16.69
N GLY A 320 14.07 -7.47 17.28
CA GLY A 320 15.38 -7.33 17.89
C GLY A 320 15.67 -5.96 18.49
N ALA A 321 16.87 -5.84 19.03
CA ALA A 321 17.46 -4.56 19.41
C ALA A 321 18.86 -4.44 18.83
N VAL A 322 19.22 -3.25 18.38
CA VAL A 322 20.58 -2.90 17.95
C VAL A 322 21.09 -1.83 18.89
N VAL A 323 22.22 -2.08 19.55
CA VAL A 323 22.91 -1.10 20.36
C VAL A 323 24.03 -0.49 19.54
N VAL A 324 24.01 0.82 19.39
CA VAL A 324 24.99 1.61 18.63
C VAL A 324 25.66 2.65 19.52
N GLU A 325 26.75 3.25 19.08
CA GLU A 325 27.48 4.24 19.87
C GLU A 325 26.82 5.63 19.78
N THR A 326 26.20 5.96 18.65
CA THR A 326 25.64 7.29 18.37
C THR A 326 24.27 7.22 17.69
N LEU A 327 23.48 8.29 17.83
CA LEU A 327 22.23 8.45 17.06
C LEU A 327 22.48 8.58 15.55
N ASP A 328 23.70 8.99 15.15
CA ASP A 328 24.09 9.04 13.73
C ASP A 328 24.18 7.63 13.13
N GLU A 329 24.76 6.69 13.85
CA GLU A 329 24.79 5.27 13.48
C GLU A 329 23.39 4.65 13.46
N ALA A 330 22.53 5.02 14.43
CA ALA A 330 21.13 4.58 14.44
C ALA A 330 20.40 5.05 13.19
N LEU A 331 20.57 6.31 12.82
CA LEU A 331 19.95 6.90 11.64
C LEU A 331 20.52 6.34 10.33
N GLU A 332 21.82 6.05 10.28
CA GLU A 332 22.45 5.36 9.14
C GLU A 332 21.75 4.02 8.88
N LEU A 333 21.62 3.17 9.91
CA LEU A 333 20.93 1.89 9.82
C LEU A 333 19.46 2.03 9.40
N ALA A 334 18.73 3.00 9.97
CA ALA A 334 17.34 3.25 9.60
C ALA A 334 17.20 3.71 8.14
N ASN A 335 18.05 4.63 7.67
CA ASN A 335 18.06 5.08 6.28
C ASN A 335 18.47 3.95 5.32
N GLU A 336 19.38 3.06 5.72
CA GLU A 336 19.75 1.88 4.95
C GLU A 336 18.62 0.85 4.90
N PHE A 337 17.94 0.64 5.98
CA PHE A 337 16.79 -0.26 6.04
C PHE A 337 15.60 0.32 5.28
N ALA A 338 15.35 1.63 5.35
CA ALA A 338 14.20 2.29 4.74
C ALA A 338 12.87 1.66 5.20
N PRO A 339 12.52 1.78 6.48
CA PRO A 339 11.35 1.12 7.07
C PRO A 339 10.04 1.72 6.56
N GLU A 340 8.98 0.97 6.73
CA GLU A 340 7.60 1.45 6.61
C GLU A 340 7.34 2.54 7.67
N HIS A 341 7.56 2.22 8.94
CA HIS A 341 7.38 3.13 10.08
C HIS A 341 8.71 3.39 10.78
N LEU A 342 9.01 4.66 11.02
CA LEU A 342 10.15 5.10 11.80
C LEU A 342 9.69 5.94 13.00
N CYS A 343 9.83 5.40 14.21
CA CYS A 343 9.51 6.10 15.45
C CYS A 343 10.76 6.70 16.08
N LEU A 344 10.70 7.98 16.48
CA LEU A 344 11.83 8.73 17.06
C LEU A 344 11.54 9.05 18.53
N HIS A 345 12.01 8.20 19.45
CA HIS A 345 11.90 8.37 20.90
C HIS A 345 13.23 8.88 21.48
N VAL A 346 13.64 10.08 21.10
CA VAL A 346 14.88 10.72 21.52
C VAL A 346 14.60 12.11 22.08
N ASP A 347 15.55 12.70 22.80
CA ASP A 347 15.39 14.02 23.42
C ASP A 347 15.09 15.12 22.40
N GLU A 348 15.80 15.14 21.24
CA GLU A 348 15.61 16.13 20.19
C GLU A 348 15.11 15.51 18.85
N PRO A 349 13.90 14.95 18.79
CA PRO A 349 13.47 14.15 17.66
C PRO A 349 13.32 14.96 16.36
N ARG A 350 13.06 16.27 16.43
CA ARG A 350 12.95 17.13 15.25
C ARG A 350 14.30 17.35 14.55
N LYS A 351 15.41 17.41 15.30
CA LYS A 351 16.76 17.49 14.72
C LYS A 351 17.10 16.19 13.95
N LEU A 352 16.67 15.06 14.48
CA LEU A 352 16.90 13.78 13.83
C LEU A 352 16.04 13.65 12.56
N LEU A 353 14.78 14.12 12.59
CA LEU A 353 13.86 14.14 11.45
C LEU A 353 14.45 14.83 10.22
N GLU A 354 15.16 15.95 10.38
CA GLU A 354 15.78 16.69 9.26
C GLU A 354 16.78 15.85 8.46
N ARG A 355 17.26 14.75 9.02
CA ARG A 355 18.28 13.87 8.47
C ARG A 355 17.71 12.50 8.01
N VAL A 356 16.43 12.26 8.26
CA VAL A 356 15.73 11.07 7.73
C VAL A 356 15.60 11.22 6.22
N ARG A 357 15.97 10.19 5.48
CA ARG A 357 15.89 10.16 4.01
C ARG A 357 14.91 9.12 3.49
N ASN A 358 14.82 8.00 4.17
CA ASN A 358 14.10 6.83 3.68
C ASN A 358 13.23 6.25 4.82
N ALA A 359 11.95 6.58 4.80
CA ALA A 359 10.91 5.98 5.65
C ALA A 359 9.55 6.18 4.99
N GLY A 360 8.64 5.26 5.15
CA GLY A 360 7.25 5.43 4.71
C GLY A 360 6.56 6.52 5.53
N ALA A 361 6.62 6.43 6.86
CA ALA A 361 6.20 7.49 7.78
C ALA A 361 7.22 7.68 8.90
N VAL A 362 7.25 8.90 9.48
CA VAL A 362 8.08 9.22 10.64
C VAL A 362 7.20 9.74 11.78
N PHE A 363 7.27 9.08 12.93
CA PHE A 363 6.57 9.42 14.15
C PHE A 363 7.53 10.14 15.10
N VAL A 364 7.26 11.43 15.38
CA VAL A 364 8.23 12.33 15.98
C VAL A 364 7.91 12.56 17.45
N GLY A 365 8.68 11.94 18.33
CA GLY A 365 8.54 12.01 19.77
C GLY A 365 7.46 11.10 20.35
N ALA A 366 7.49 10.88 21.65
CA ALA A 366 6.70 9.89 22.39
C ALA A 366 5.16 10.03 22.26
N ALA A 367 4.67 11.22 21.93
CA ALA A 367 3.23 11.45 21.73
C ALA A 367 2.74 11.09 20.31
N SER A 368 3.67 10.86 19.37
CA SER A 368 3.37 10.53 17.98
C SER A 368 3.47 9.03 17.79
N ILE A 369 2.42 8.30 18.10
CA ILE A 369 2.40 6.84 18.04
C ILE A 369 1.88 6.34 16.69
N GLU A 370 2.47 5.27 16.19
CA GLU A 370 2.13 4.58 14.95
C GLU A 370 0.63 4.21 14.91
N SER A 371 0.12 3.57 15.98
CA SER A 371 -1.27 3.12 16.05
C SER A 371 -2.31 4.24 15.87
N ILE A 372 -2.04 5.48 16.32
CA ILE A 372 -2.93 6.60 16.01
C ILE A 372 -2.80 6.99 14.52
N GLY A 373 -1.60 6.86 13.94
CA GLY A 373 -1.33 7.03 12.52
C GLY A 373 -2.19 6.12 11.67
N ASP A 374 -2.30 4.87 12.05
CA ASP A 374 -3.06 3.85 11.32
C ASP A 374 -4.57 4.10 11.26
N TYR A 375 -5.11 4.91 12.16
CA TYR A 375 -6.57 5.07 12.24
C TYR A 375 -7.06 6.50 12.02
N THR A 376 -6.46 7.51 12.67
CA THR A 376 -7.15 8.80 12.81
C THR A 376 -6.31 10.05 12.54
N VAL A 377 -5.01 9.95 12.27
CA VAL A 377 -4.15 11.14 12.06
C VAL A 377 -4.40 11.81 10.71
N GLY A 378 -4.58 11.02 9.65
CA GLY A 378 -4.90 11.55 8.33
C GLY A 378 -4.07 11.00 7.18
N PRO A 379 -2.71 10.95 7.22
CA PRO A 379 -1.92 10.27 6.20
C PRO A 379 -2.33 8.81 6.04
N SER A 380 -2.25 8.29 4.82
CA SER A 380 -2.58 6.88 4.58
C SER A 380 -1.55 5.95 5.23
N HIS A 381 -2.03 4.88 5.87
CA HIS A 381 -1.21 3.81 6.39
C HIS A 381 -0.80 2.76 5.33
N VAL A 382 -1.23 2.92 4.09
CA VAL A 382 -0.75 2.08 2.99
C VAL A 382 0.58 2.64 2.52
N MET A 383 1.65 2.04 3.00
CA MET A 383 3.01 2.57 2.91
C MET A 383 3.97 1.57 2.29
N PRO A 384 5.09 2.05 1.71
CA PRO A 384 6.08 1.17 1.12
C PRO A 384 6.83 0.38 2.21
N THR A 385 6.80 -0.95 2.08
CA THR A 385 7.58 -1.92 2.85
C THR A 385 8.77 -2.45 2.04
N GLY A 386 9.54 -3.36 2.60
CA GLY A 386 10.60 -4.06 1.86
C GLY A 386 11.72 -3.15 1.35
N GLY A 387 11.92 -1.98 1.98
CA GLY A 387 12.86 -0.97 1.51
C GLY A 387 12.31 -0.08 0.38
N GLY A 388 11.05 -0.23 0.03
CA GLY A 388 10.36 0.57 -0.98
C GLY A 388 10.36 2.08 -0.69
N ALA A 389 10.46 2.47 0.58
CA ALA A 389 10.55 3.87 1.01
C ALA A 389 11.77 4.64 0.42
N ARG A 390 12.69 3.95 -0.28
CA ARG A 390 13.80 4.59 -1.02
C ARG A 390 13.33 5.27 -2.31
N TYR A 391 12.21 4.85 -2.88
CA TYR A 391 11.72 5.30 -4.19
C TYR A 391 10.21 5.45 -4.29
N ALA A 392 9.47 4.97 -3.31
CA ALA A 392 8.02 5.04 -3.24
C ALA A 392 7.57 5.88 -2.03
N SER A 393 6.35 6.34 -2.06
CA SER A 393 5.69 7.14 -1.02
C SER A 393 4.49 6.41 -0.45
N PRO A 394 3.98 6.81 0.72
CA PRO A 394 2.65 6.40 1.16
C PRO A 394 1.59 6.75 0.13
N LEU A 395 0.54 5.93 0.08
CA LEU A 395 -0.58 6.16 -0.82
C LEU A 395 -1.20 7.55 -0.57
N GLY A 396 -1.34 8.32 -1.62
CA GLY A 396 -1.86 9.67 -1.54
C GLY A 396 -2.56 10.11 -2.82
N VAL A 397 -3.01 11.37 -2.88
CA VAL A 397 -3.75 11.89 -4.03
C VAL A 397 -2.96 11.80 -5.34
N HIS A 398 -1.63 11.91 -5.28
CA HIS A 398 -0.75 11.83 -6.45
C HIS A 398 -0.74 10.44 -7.11
N ASP A 399 -1.10 9.38 -6.38
CA ASP A 399 -1.25 8.04 -6.92
C ASP A 399 -2.43 7.90 -7.89
N PHE A 400 -3.38 8.79 -7.77
CA PHE A 400 -4.63 8.82 -8.52
C PHE A 400 -4.68 9.92 -9.59
N LEU A 401 -3.57 10.65 -9.76
CA LEU A 401 -3.43 11.71 -10.76
C LEU A 401 -2.47 11.29 -11.87
N LYS A 402 -2.81 11.66 -13.10
CA LYS A 402 -1.92 11.49 -14.26
C LYS A 402 -1.66 12.84 -14.93
N VAL A 403 -0.47 12.98 -15.48
CA VAL A 403 -0.03 14.16 -16.21
C VAL A 403 0.02 13.84 -17.70
N THR A 404 -0.55 14.72 -18.52
CA THR A 404 -0.42 14.69 -19.98
C THR A 404 0.32 15.94 -20.42
N SER A 405 1.43 15.77 -21.15
CA SER A 405 2.16 16.87 -21.76
C SER A 405 1.37 17.47 -22.91
N VAL A 406 1.31 18.79 -22.97
CA VAL A 406 0.62 19.55 -24.02
C VAL A 406 1.64 20.39 -24.79
N VAL A 407 1.58 20.30 -26.11
CA VAL A 407 2.39 21.11 -27.03
C VAL A 407 1.46 21.87 -27.96
N ASP A 408 1.44 23.20 -27.81
CA ASP A 408 0.65 24.15 -28.60
C ASP A 408 1.55 25.32 -28.99
N ILE A 409 2.49 25.05 -29.91
CA ILE A 409 3.53 26.01 -30.31
C ILE A 409 3.09 26.85 -31.53
N SER A 410 3.49 28.11 -31.51
CA SER A 410 3.25 29.05 -32.63
C SER A 410 4.14 28.76 -33.86
N ALA A 411 3.74 29.31 -34.99
CA ALA A 411 4.54 29.32 -36.21
C ALA A 411 5.95 29.91 -35.99
N ASP A 412 6.06 30.97 -35.20
CA ASP A 412 7.35 31.58 -34.87
C ASP A 412 8.24 30.65 -34.04
N THR A 413 7.64 29.89 -33.15
CA THR A 413 8.37 28.86 -32.42
C THR A 413 8.86 27.78 -33.37
N VAL A 414 8.04 27.32 -34.32
CA VAL A 414 8.46 26.34 -35.33
C VAL A 414 9.64 26.87 -36.16
N ARG A 415 9.60 28.15 -36.59
CA ARG A 415 10.75 28.77 -37.32
C ARG A 415 12.03 28.75 -36.49
N ARG A 416 11.90 29.04 -35.20
CA ARG A 416 13.06 29.16 -34.30
C ARG A 416 13.71 27.81 -33.95
N ILE A 417 12.92 26.78 -33.62
CA ILE A 417 13.44 25.49 -33.11
C ILE A 417 13.42 24.35 -34.13
N GLY A 418 12.62 24.48 -35.19
CA GLY A 418 12.45 23.44 -36.20
C GLY A 418 13.74 23.03 -36.93
N PRO A 419 14.63 23.98 -37.36
CA PRO A 419 15.90 23.58 -37.98
C PRO A 419 16.75 22.69 -37.12
N ALA A 420 16.88 22.96 -35.82
CA ALA A 420 17.63 22.12 -34.90
C ALA A 420 17.00 20.74 -34.73
N ALA A 421 15.67 20.68 -34.59
CA ALA A 421 14.94 19.41 -34.48
C ALA A 421 15.09 18.54 -35.74
N ALA A 422 15.04 19.14 -36.93
CA ALA A 422 15.24 18.43 -38.21
C ALA A 422 16.67 17.86 -38.31
N ALA A 423 17.67 18.65 -37.92
CA ALA A 423 19.07 18.20 -37.89
C ALA A 423 19.28 17.00 -36.97
N ILE A 424 18.71 17.03 -35.77
CA ILE A 424 18.78 15.93 -34.80
C ILE A 424 18.11 14.67 -35.39
N ALA A 425 16.90 14.80 -35.91
CA ALA A 425 16.16 13.69 -36.50
C ALA A 425 16.94 13.02 -37.66
N ARG A 426 17.66 13.84 -38.47
CA ARG A 426 18.53 13.31 -39.54
C ARG A 426 19.75 12.57 -38.98
N ALA A 427 20.39 13.11 -37.95
CA ALA A 427 21.53 12.46 -37.31
C ALA A 427 21.16 11.08 -36.67
N GLU A 428 19.93 10.96 -36.20
CA GLU A 428 19.37 9.69 -35.70
C GLU A 428 18.90 8.74 -36.83
N GLY A 429 18.99 9.15 -38.10
CA GLY A 429 18.50 8.37 -39.25
C GLY A 429 16.96 8.40 -39.43
N LEU A 430 16.24 9.19 -38.64
CA LEU A 430 14.78 9.29 -38.65
C LEU A 430 14.30 10.29 -39.74
N THR A 431 14.46 9.90 -40.99
CA THR A 431 14.16 10.79 -42.14
C THR A 431 12.68 11.17 -42.24
N GLY A 432 11.75 10.34 -41.77
CA GLY A 432 10.33 10.66 -41.70
C GLY A 432 10.06 11.83 -40.75
N HIS A 433 10.69 11.84 -39.56
CA HIS A 433 10.62 12.93 -38.58
C HIS A 433 11.19 14.22 -39.17
N ALA A 434 12.39 14.14 -39.76
CA ALA A 434 13.02 15.29 -40.38
C ALA A 434 12.11 15.94 -41.48
N ARG A 435 11.56 15.12 -42.38
CA ARG A 435 10.65 15.59 -43.44
C ARG A 435 9.36 16.22 -42.90
N ALA A 436 8.80 15.65 -41.79
CA ALA A 436 7.62 16.21 -41.15
C ALA A 436 7.85 17.62 -40.60
N ILE A 437 9.05 17.84 -40.01
CA ILE A 437 9.46 19.15 -39.49
C ILE A 437 9.73 20.13 -40.65
N GLU A 438 10.54 19.72 -41.61
CA GLU A 438 10.89 20.55 -42.77
C GLU A 438 9.68 20.99 -43.61
N ARG A 439 8.65 20.13 -43.72
CA ARG A 439 7.41 20.49 -44.37
C ARG A 439 6.71 21.64 -43.63
N ARG A 440 6.64 21.58 -42.33
CA ARG A 440 6.05 22.65 -41.51
C ARG A 440 6.86 23.94 -41.57
N LEU A 441 8.18 23.85 -41.58
CA LEU A 441 9.04 25.04 -41.81
C LEU A 441 8.71 25.74 -43.10
N ARG A 442 8.62 25.01 -44.24
CA ARG A 442 8.23 25.58 -45.55
C ARG A 442 6.84 26.22 -45.54
N GLU A 443 5.85 25.60 -44.91
CA GLU A 443 4.50 26.14 -44.82
C GLU A 443 4.42 27.41 -43.96
N VAL A 444 5.28 27.52 -42.96
CA VAL A 444 5.37 28.69 -42.08
C VAL A 444 6.17 29.83 -42.73
N GLU A 445 7.15 29.53 -43.60
CA GLU A 445 7.91 30.50 -44.36
C GLU A 445 7.11 31.06 -45.52
N ALA A 446 6.16 30.30 -46.08
CA ALA A 446 5.32 30.71 -47.19
C ALA A 446 4.14 31.62 -46.80
N LYS A 447 3.86 31.77 -45.52
CA LYS A 447 2.85 32.66 -44.93
C LYS A 447 3.47 33.91 -44.32
#